data_b9657c48932eceb88ef31253e9d5777c
#
_entry.id   b9657c48932eceb88ef31253e9d5777c
#
_cell.length_a   1.000
_cell.length_b   1.000
_cell.length_c   1.000
_cell.angle_alpha   90.00
_cell.angle_beta   90.00
_cell.angle_gamma   90.00
#
_symmetry.space_group_name_H-M   'P 1'
#
loop_
_entity.id
_entity.type
_entity.pdbx_description
1 polymer ?
#
loop_
_entity_poly.entity_id
_entity_poly.type
_entity_poly.pdbx_seq_one_letter_code
_entity_poly.pdbx_strand_id
1 'polypeptide(L)'
;MSELLVSCFRDVNLTEEVERIDSIPNISRNYVECWKLSTEIFVSDVLTPIVFYIGFGIDFPYSMPSFYFPSLQFGYLPHVESVGGKLCLFEDGTSFDPKDASEMILFCIKKAKRLIKEGAEKQNTGDFLSEITSYWTRRYNDEPEVKETFFINNSIPTTTSILNAISYAVPVSGLKRKDTIVNTLLYCSDEEPFDSYLSRNFDTKNRKVLFVSGFNANHIAPYNLNFAAFLNHLLDKEEQKKVKSFINAHQGGQIFFKLTENRIGGIEVKPVRLQRNGFRNGSLSTCDVYLNFEEKTTNLTRLFGCLYSKERIAERTFGKKKKKQNFLVAGLGSIGSNLVHFLNGNNNVSFTLVDKEVLTVDNVGRHLLGYRYVNQFKVCAIIDYLRSIRPEQKNNFGITSIQKYIGGNFQKLSEYTALFLCTGDTMTDEYIIDAVNKGELTIPVFIIWLEPFGAAGHMVYINPNSFHKPLSINDALTKLYIHNVISDAEYKSQDNHFTKRDAGCN
;
A
#
# COMPACT_ATOMS: atom_id res chain seq x y z
N MET A 1 2.83 25.06 -30.33
CA MET A 1 2.26 23.68 -30.19
C MET A 1 1.47 23.28 -31.42
N SER A 2 0.56 24.11 -31.94
CA SER A 2 -0.22 23.81 -33.16
C SER A 2 0.63 23.54 -34.40
N GLU A 3 1.72 24.28 -34.62
CA GLU A 3 2.63 24.03 -35.75
C GLU A 3 3.40 22.71 -35.63
N LEU A 4 3.83 22.34 -34.43
CA LEU A 4 4.50 21.06 -34.15
C LEU A 4 3.56 19.90 -34.43
N LEU A 5 2.33 19.98 -33.95
CA LEU A 5 1.32 18.91 -34.12
C LEU A 5 0.89 18.79 -35.59
N VAL A 6 0.70 19.92 -36.27
CA VAL A 6 0.39 19.92 -37.70
C VAL A 6 1.56 19.35 -38.52
N SER A 7 2.81 19.66 -38.17
CA SER A 7 3.98 19.03 -38.82
C SER A 7 4.03 17.53 -38.55
N CYS A 8 3.82 17.11 -37.30
CA CYS A 8 3.75 15.68 -36.93
C CYS A 8 2.74 14.91 -37.77
N PHE A 9 1.57 15.48 -38.02
CA PHE A 9 0.53 14.83 -38.83
C PHE A 9 0.82 14.91 -40.34
N ARG A 10 1.55 15.94 -40.83
CA ARG A 10 1.94 16.08 -42.25
C ARG A 10 3.13 15.21 -42.62
N ASP A 11 4.11 15.05 -41.74
CA ASP A 11 5.34 14.24 -41.99
C ASP A 11 5.06 12.73 -42.07
N VAL A 12 3.86 12.32 -41.72
CA VAL A 12 3.48 10.94 -41.69
C VAL A 12 2.53 10.63 -42.82
N ASN A 13 2.78 10.72 -44.04
CA ASN A 13 1.96 10.23 -45.19
C ASN A 13 0.67 9.48 -44.79
N LEU A 14 -0.09 10.06 -43.84
CA LEU A 14 -1.36 9.54 -43.35
C LEU A 14 -2.41 9.85 -44.42
N THR A 15 -2.97 8.83 -45.01
CA THR A 15 -4.20 8.89 -45.82
C THR A 15 -5.43 9.27 -44.97
N GLU A 16 -5.21 9.81 -43.79
CA GLU A 16 -6.15 9.99 -42.69
C GLU A 16 -6.56 11.46 -42.61
N GLU A 17 -7.86 11.71 -42.39
CA GLU A 17 -8.34 13.08 -42.19
C GLU A 17 -8.14 13.46 -40.72
N VAL A 18 -7.42 14.56 -40.51
CA VAL A 18 -7.14 15.11 -39.18
C VAL A 18 -7.75 16.52 -39.10
N GLU A 19 -8.63 16.69 -38.11
CA GLU A 19 -9.35 17.94 -37.86
C GLU A 19 -9.11 18.43 -36.45
N ARG A 20 -8.77 19.70 -36.28
CA ARG A 20 -8.70 20.34 -34.97
C ARG A 20 -10.11 20.65 -34.47
N ILE A 21 -10.42 20.33 -33.24
CA ILE A 21 -11.71 20.55 -32.61
C ILE A 21 -11.55 21.32 -31.29
N ASP A 22 -12.60 22.00 -30.85
CA ASP A 22 -12.56 22.80 -29.61
C ASP A 22 -12.55 21.92 -28.36
N SER A 23 -13.25 20.78 -28.37
CA SER A 23 -13.32 19.85 -27.25
C SER A 23 -13.64 18.44 -27.70
N ILE A 24 -13.28 17.45 -26.90
CA ILE A 24 -13.65 16.05 -27.14
C ILE A 24 -15.08 15.84 -26.65
N PRO A 25 -15.99 15.27 -27.49
CA PRO A 25 -17.37 15.05 -27.14
C PRO A 25 -17.52 14.23 -25.84
N ASN A 26 -18.40 14.69 -24.94
CA ASN A 26 -18.73 14.04 -23.66
C ASN A 26 -17.55 13.87 -22.68
N ILE A 27 -16.45 14.59 -22.88
CA ILE A 27 -15.30 14.58 -21.99
C ILE A 27 -15.19 15.93 -21.28
N SER A 28 -15.29 15.93 -19.95
CA SER A 28 -15.18 17.13 -19.12
C SER A 28 -13.74 17.59 -18.85
N ARG A 29 -12.73 16.80 -19.26
CA ARG A 29 -11.31 17.14 -19.05
C ARG A 29 -10.87 18.24 -20.00
N ASN A 30 -10.26 19.29 -19.46
CA ASN A 30 -9.69 20.38 -20.26
C ASN A 30 -8.36 19.95 -20.87
N TYR A 31 -8.30 19.98 -22.20
CA TYR A 31 -7.07 19.84 -22.98
C TYR A 31 -6.72 21.19 -23.60
N VAL A 32 -5.43 21.43 -23.83
CA VAL A 32 -4.96 22.63 -24.50
C VAL A 32 -5.26 22.56 -25.99
N GLU A 33 -5.15 21.39 -26.56
CA GLU A 33 -5.51 21.11 -27.96
C GLU A 33 -6.24 19.78 -28.05
N CYS A 34 -7.27 19.75 -28.92
CA CYS A 34 -8.07 18.55 -29.21
C CYS A 34 -8.10 18.33 -30.73
N TRP A 35 -8.00 17.09 -31.12
CA TRP A 35 -8.00 16.68 -32.52
C TRP A 35 -8.93 15.50 -32.73
N LYS A 36 -9.55 15.44 -33.91
CA LYS A 36 -10.33 14.31 -34.42
C LYS A 36 -9.53 13.65 -35.54
N LEU A 37 -9.31 12.35 -35.43
CA LEU A 37 -8.62 11.55 -36.43
C LEU A 37 -9.61 10.54 -37.01
N SER A 38 -9.98 10.75 -38.29
CA SER A 38 -10.80 9.80 -39.06
C SER A 38 -9.88 8.88 -39.84
N THR A 39 -10.00 7.57 -39.64
CA THR A 39 -9.12 6.57 -40.24
C THR A 39 -9.88 5.26 -40.48
N GLU A 40 -9.21 4.31 -41.08
CA GLU A 40 -9.75 2.97 -41.35
C GLU A 40 -8.85 1.88 -40.78
N ILE A 41 -9.46 0.76 -40.40
CA ILE A 41 -8.79 -0.47 -39.99
C ILE A 41 -9.40 -1.67 -40.70
N PHE A 42 -8.60 -2.70 -40.96
CA PHE A 42 -9.10 -4.00 -41.41
C PHE A 42 -9.58 -4.82 -40.21
N VAL A 43 -10.86 -5.16 -40.21
CA VAL A 43 -11.48 -6.07 -39.26
C VAL A 43 -12.04 -7.27 -40.03
N SER A 44 -11.49 -8.46 -39.80
CA SER A 44 -11.86 -9.68 -40.56
C SER A 44 -11.88 -9.45 -42.08
N ASP A 45 -10.82 -8.85 -42.61
CA ASP A 45 -10.60 -8.50 -44.02
C ASP A 45 -11.57 -7.44 -44.62
N VAL A 46 -12.38 -6.80 -43.78
CA VAL A 46 -13.26 -5.69 -44.18
C VAL A 46 -12.66 -4.36 -43.74
N LEU A 47 -12.50 -3.44 -44.69
CA LEU A 47 -12.05 -2.08 -44.37
C LEU A 47 -13.16 -1.35 -43.63
N THR A 48 -12.90 -0.95 -42.37
CA THR A 48 -13.90 -0.41 -41.47
C THR A 48 -13.49 0.97 -40.98
N PRO A 49 -14.31 2.02 -41.19
CA PRO A 49 -14.00 3.37 -40.74
C PRO A 49 -14.13 3.46 -39.21
N ILE A 50 -13.17 4.17 -38.61
CA ILE A 50 -13.14 4.48 -37.20
C ILE A 50 -12.72 5.93 -36.96
N VAL A 51 -13.11 6.47 -35.81
CA VAL A 51 -12.78 7.83 -35.41
C VAL A 51 -12.15 7.81 -34.01
N PHE A 52 -10.97 8.40 -33.88
CA PHE A 52 -10.35 8.70 -32.61
C PHE A 52 -10.46 10.18 -32.29
N TYR A 53 -10.53 10.49 -31.00
CA TYR A 53 -10.30 11.83 -30.49
C TYR A 53 -9.03 11.85 -29.67
N ILE A 54 -8.21 12.89 -29.86
CA ILE A 54 -6.89 13.00 -29.23
C ILE A 54 -6.85 14.31 -28.46
N GLY A 55 -6.51 14.23 -27.16
CA GLY A 55 -6.37 15.37 -26.27
C GLY A 55 -4.94 15.53 -25.79
N PHE A 56 -4.39 16.76 -25.92
CA PHE A 56 -3.06 17.12 -25.45
C PHE A 56 -3.15 18.00 -24.21
N GLY A 57 -2.47 17.58 -23.15
CA GLY A 57 -2.35 18.34 -21.91
C GLY A 57 -1.38 19.52 -22.05
N ILE A 58 -1.40 20.43 -21.06
CA ILE A 58 -0.51 21.61 -21.02
C ILE A 58 0.98 21.21 -20.90
N ASP A 59 1.22 20.03 -20.39
CA ASP A 59 2.54 19.44 -20.14
C ASP A 59 3.07 18.60 -21.32
N PHE A 60 2.32 18.51 -22.43
CA PHE A 60 2.83 17.87 -23.64
C PHE A 60 4.03 18.67 -24.20
N PRO A 61 5.16 18.02 -24.60
CA PRO A 61 5.39 16.58 -24.83
C PRO A 61 5.95 15.80 -23.61
N TYR A 62 5.94 16.36 -22.41
CA TYR A 62 6.39 15.67 -21.19
C TYR A 62 5.32 14.75 -20.60
N SER A 63 4.13 14.75 -21.15
CA SER A 63 3.06 13.81 -20.89
C SER A 63 2.54 13.15 -22.16
N MET A 64 1.96 11.96 -22.02
CA MET A 64 1.38 11.23 -23.14
C MET A 64 0.06 11.86 -23.59
N PRO A 65 -0.20 11.92 -24.91
CA PRO A 65 -1.52 12.31 -25.40
C PRO A 65 -2.59 11.30 -24.98
N SER A 66 -3.79 11.78 -24.71
CA SER A 66 -4.94 10.94 -24.39
C SER A 66 -5.73 10.61 -25.64
N PHE A 67 -5.98 9.33 -25.87
CA PHE A 67 -6.77 8.85 -27.01
C PHE A 67 -8.14 8.37 -26.54
N TYR A 68 -9.16 8.62 -27.34
CA TYR A 68 -10.53 8.27 -27.07
C TYR A 68 -11.19 7.61 -28.29
N PHE A 69 -11.90 6.54 -28.04
CA PHE A 69 -12.72 5.83 -29.01
C PHE A 69 -14.13 5.66 -28.44
N PRO A 70 -15.01 6.65 -28.55
CA PRO A 70 -16.33 6.62 -27.92
C PRO A 70 -17.38 5.78 -28.67
N SER A 71 -17.00 5.14 -29.77
CA SER A 71 -17.89 4.32 -30.59
C SER A 71 -18.16 2.97 -29.93
N LEU A 72 -19.41 2.54 -29.93
CA LEU A 72 -19.85 1.20 -29.51
C LEU A 72 -20.04 0.22 -30.68
N GLN A 73 -19.56 0.55 -31.88
CA GLN A 73 -19.75 -0.25 -33.09
C GLN A 73 -19.23 -1.69 -32.98
N PHE A 74 -18.23 -1.92 -32.13
CA PHE A 74 -17.68 -3.26 -31.84
C PHE A 74 -18.10 -3.80 -30.48
N GLY A 75 -19.05 -3.15 -29.81
CA GLY A 75 -19.41 -3.44 -28.42
C GLY A 75 -18.34 -2.97 -27.44
N TYR A 76 -18.22 -3.67 -26.35
CA TYR A 76 -17.23 -3.35 -25.32
C TYR A 76 -15.89 -4.01 -25.65
N LEU A 77 -14.82 -3.22 -25.65
CA LEU A 77 -13.49 -3.65 -26.00
C LEU A 77 -12.57 -3.58 -24.77
N PRO A 78 -11.61 -4.52 -24.64
CA PRO A 78 -10.54 -4.39 -23.66
C PRO A 78 -9.75 -3.09 -23.86
N HIS A 79 -9.22 -2.53 -22.78
CA HIS A 79 -8.43 -1.28 -22.79
C HIS A 79 -9.19 -0.02 -23.27
N VAL A 80 -10.50 -0.11 -23.43
CA VAL A 80 -11.37 1.03 -23.77
C VAL A 80 -12.28 1.33 -22.59
N GLU A 81 -12.19 2.55 -22.05
CA GLU A 81 -13.08 2.96 -20.97
C GLU A 81 -14.54 3.02 -21.45
N SER A 82 -15.45 2.46 -20.67
CA SER A 82 -16.88 2.42 -21.00
C SER A 82 -17.52 3.81 -21.03
N VAL A 83 -16.99 4.76 -20.24
CA VAL A 83 -17.42 6.16 -20.23
C VAL A 83 -16.38 6.99 -20.97
N GLY A 84 -16.84 7.62 -22.07
CA GLY A 84 -15.99 8.48 -22.89
C GLY A 84 -15.04 7.74 -23.85
N GLY A 85 -14.85 6.43 -23.71
CA GLY A 85 -14.04 5.64 -24.63
C GLY A 85 -12.53 5.89 -24.55
N LYS A 86 -12.00 6.33 -23.40
CA LYS A 86 -10.54 6.56 -23.25
C LYS A 86 -9.80 5.26 -23.43
N LEU A 87 -8.70 5.28 -24.19
CA LEU A 87 -7.83 4.13 -24.44
C LEU A 87 -6.72 4.04 -23.40
N CYS A 88 -6.55 2.85 -22.81
CA CYS A 88 -5.36 2.48 -22.04
C CYS A 88 -4.28 1.97 -22.99
N LEU A 89 -3.48 2.86 -23.57
CA LEU A 89 -2.46 2.48 -24.53
C LEU A 89 -1.19 1.96 -23.89
N PHE A 90 -0.88 2.36 -22.66
CA PHE A 90 0.40 2.08 -22.01
C PHE A 90 0.19 1.76 -20.53
N GLU A 91 1.12 0.96 -20.01
CA GLU A 91 1.25 0.77 -18.57
C GLU A 91 1.83 2.03 -17.91
N ASP A 92 1.53 2.20 -16.61
CA ASP A 92 2.10 3.28 -15.82
C ASP A 92 3.63 3.22 -15.85
N GLY A 93 4.27 4.38 -16.06
CA GLY A 93 5.72 4.51 -16.13
C GLY A 93 6.32 4.36 -17.54
N THR A 94 5.51 4.13 -18.57
CA THR A 94 5.99 4.22 -19.95
C THR A 94 6.40 5.65 -20.27
N SER A 95 7.61 5.86 -20.77
CA SER A 95 8.17 7.15 -21.14
C SER A 95 8.71 7.16 -22.57
N PHE A 96 8.65 8.31 -23.20
CA PHE A 96 9.27 8.60 -24.51
C PHE A 96 10.21 9.77 -24.37
N ASP A 97 11.13 9.92 -25.33
CA ASP A 97 11.93 11.15 -25.42
C ASP A 97 11.02 12.33 -25.84
N PRO A 98 10.87 13.37 -25.04
CA PRO A 98 10.05 14.51 -25.38
C PRO A 98 10.51 15.25 -26.66
N LYS A 99 11.76 15.03 -27.11
CA LYS A 99 12.28 15.60 -28.35
C LYS A 99 11.70 14.94 -29.60
N ASP A 100 11.22 13.71 -29.47
CA ASP A 100 10.64 12.90 -30.55
C ASP A 100 9.11 12.85 -30.45
N ALA A 101 8.49 14.01 -30.21
CA ALA A 101 7.03 14.13 -30.06
C ALA A 101 6.25 13.57 -31.25
N SER A 102 6.77 13.70 -32.46
CA SER A 102 6.18 13.18 -33.69
C SER A 102 6.13 11.64 -33.67
N GLU A 103 7.25 11.01 -33.31
CA GLU A 103 7.35 9.57 -33.24
C GLU A 103 6.43 9.00 -32.12
N MET A 104 6.35 9.70 -30.98
CA MET A 104 5.42 9.37 -29.89
C MET A 104 3.97 9.35 -30.38
N ILE A 105 3.53 10.39 -31.07
CA ILE A 105 2.14 10.49 -31.57
C ILE A 105 1.85 9.36 -32.55
N LEU A 106 2.75 9.10 -33.49
CA LEU A 106 2.64 8.01 -34.45
C LEU A 106 2.54 6.66 -33.81
N PHE A 107 3.40 6.42 -32.85
CA PHE A 107 3.39 5.16 -32.10
C PHE A 107 2.06 4.97 -31.37
N CYS A 108 1.53 6.06 -30.75
CA CYS A 108 0.21 6.04 -30.11
C CYS A 108 -0.91 5.72 -31.10
N ILE A 109 -0.91 6.33 -32.29
CA ILE A 109 -1.92 6.08 -33.34
C ILE A 109 -1.87 4.61 -33.79
N LYS A 110 -0.67 4.10 -34.11
CA LYS A 110 -0.49 2.71 -34.53
C LYS A 110 -0.99 1.74 -33.45
N LYS A 111 -0.65 2.02 -32.19
CA LYS A 111 -1.07 1.20 -31.05
C LYS A 111 -2.58 1.27 -30.81
N ALA A 112 -3.20 2.44 -30.93
CA ALA A 112 -4.65 2.62 -30.82
C ALA A 112 -5.39 1.84 -31.91
N LYS A 113 -4.97 1.95 -33.18
CA LYS A 113 -5.54 1.19 -34.31
C LYS A 113 -5.44 -0.31 -34.08
N ARG A 114 -4.27 -0.77 -33.67
CA ARG A 114 -4.04 -2.18 -33.34
C ARG A 114 -4.97 -2.67 -32.23
N LEU A 115 -5.08 -1.92 -31.13
CA LEU A 115 -5.91 -2.28 -29.99
C LEU A 115 -7.39 -2.43 -30.37
N ILE A 116 -7.92 -1.47 -31.15
CA ILE A 116 -9.31 -1.55 -31.62
C ILE A 116 -9.51 -2.74 -32.57
N LYS A 117 -8.55 -2.99 -33.47
CA LYS A 117 -8.60 -4.15 -34.36
C LYS A 117 -8.64 -5.47 -33.57
N GLU A 118 -7.67 -5.69 -32.67
CA GLU A 118 -7.56 -6.90 -31.85
C GLU A 118 -8.83 -7.12 -31.01
N GLY A 119 -9.41 -6.04 -30.47
CA GLY A 119 -10.65 -6.09 -29.72
C GLY A 119 -11.87 -6.43 -30.59
N ALA A 120 -11.99 -5.82 -31.78
CA ALA A 120 -13.07 -6.08 -32.74
C ALA A 120 -13.03 -7.54 -33.25
N GLU A 121 -11.84 -8.08 -33.45
CA GLU A 121 -11.59 -9.48 -33.84
C GLU A 121 -11.61 -10.45 -32.66
N LYS A 122 -11.85 -9.98 -31.42
CA LYS A 122 -11.87 -10.76 -30.18
C LYS A 122 -10.58 -11.49 -29.86
N GLN A 123 -9.44 -10.99 -30.35
CA GLN A 123 -8.12 -11.59 -30.14
C GLN A 123 -7.55 -11.31 -28.74
N ASN A 124 -7.94 -10.21 -28.12
CA ASN A 124 -7.49 -9.77 -26.79
C ASN A 124 -8.57 -9.89 -25.70
N THR A 125 -9.55 -10.75 -25.87
CA THR A 125 -10.63 -10.96 -24.85
C THR A 125 -10.07 -11.45 -23.51
N GLY A 126 -8.92 -12.10 -23.48
CA GLY A 126 -8.22 -12.50 -22.26
C GLY A 126 -7.80 -11.30 -21.38
N ASP A 127 -7.62 -10.12 -21.97
CA ASP A 127 -7.21 -8.92 -21.26
C ASP A 127 -8.30 -8.41 -20.31
N PHE A 128 -9.57 -8.75 -20.53
CA PHE A 128 -10.63 -8.50 -19.56
C PHE A 128 -10.35 -9.16 -18.20
N LEU A 129 -9.75 -10.34 -18.21
CA LEU A 129 -9.40 -11.04 -16.97
C LEU A 129 -8.14 -10.47 -16.32
N SER A 130 -7.13 -10.14 -17.10
CA SER A 130 -5.90 -9.55 -16.59
C SER A 130 -6.16 -8.16 -15.97
N GLU A 131 -7.10 -7.40 -16.53
CA GLU A 131 -7.50 -6.08 -16.09
C GLU A 131 -8.78 -6.06 -15.23
N ILE A 132 -9.25 -7.20 -14.76
CA ILE A 132 -10.51 -7.32 -14.00
C ILE A 132 -10.60 -6.33 -12.84
N THR A 133 -9.49 -6.06 -12.19
CA THR A 133 -9.39 -5.08 -11.10
C THR A 133 -9.78 -3.68 -11.58
N SER A 134 -9.30 -3.28 -12.74
CA SER A 134 -9.60 -1.98 -13.35
C SER A 134 -11.08 -1.86 -13.68
N TYR A 135 -11.66 -2.91 -14.26
CA TYR A 135 -13.10 -2.93 -14.56
C TYR A 135 -13.95 -2.98 -13.30
N TRP A 136 -13.52 -3.69 -12.28
CA TRP A 136 -14.26 -3.77 -11.02
C TRP A 136 -14.31 -2.44 -10.27
N THR A 137 -13.24 -1.66 -10.30
CA THR A 137 -13.10 -0.38 -9.59
C THR A 137 -13.68 0.81 -10.35
N ARG A 138 -13.98 0.68 -11.65
CA ARG A 138 -14.55 1.77 -12.45
C ARG A 138 -15.95 2.13 -12.00
N ARG A 139 -16.20 3.44 -11.97
CA ARG A 139 -17.52 4.02 -11.71
C ARG A 139 -18.27 4.13 -13.02
N TYR A 140 -19.46 3.59 -13.07
CA TYR A 140 -20.40 3.78 -14.19
C TYR A 140 -21.42 4.86 -13.79
N ASN A 141 -22.01 5.56 -14.80
CA ASN A 141 -23.03 6.57 -14.59
C ASN A 141 -24.06 6.10 -13.57
N ASP A 142 -24.39 6.90 -12.59
CA ASP A 142 -25.39 6.68 -11.54
C ASP A 142 -25.14 5.51 -10.56
N GLU A 143 -24.06 4.78 -10.70
CA GLU A 143 -23.71 3.74 -9.72
C GLU A 143 -23.11 4.35 -8.45
N PRO A 144 -23.35 3.74 -7.28
CA PRO A 144 -22.71 4.12 -6.04
C PRO A 144 -21.18 4.02 -6.18
N GLU A 145 -20.49 4.93 -5.51
CA GLU A 145 -19.04 4.94 -5.47
C GLU A 145 -18.50 3.58 -5.00
N VAL A 146 -17.48 3.06 -5.70
CA VAL A 146 -16.76 1.88 -5.24
C VAL A 146 -16.00 2.24 -3.98
N LYS A 147 -16.32 1.59 -2.86
CA LYS A 147 -15.62 1.83 -1.60
C LYS A 147 -14.30 1.07 -1.60
N GLU A 148 -13.22 1.84 -1.69
CA GLU A 148 -11.87 1.30 -1.53
C GLU A 148 -11.51 1.32 -0.07
N THR A 149 -11.39 0.16 0.57
CA THR A 149 -10.81 0.18 1.92
C THR A 149 -10.75 -1.20 2.61
N PHE A 150 -10.44 -2.23 1.87
CA PHE A 150 -10.46 -3.55 2.47
C PHE A 150 -9.09 -4.20 2.40
N PHE A 151 -8.62 -4.65 3.54
CA PHE A 151 -7.40 -5.41 3.68
C PHE A 151 -7.77 -6.81 4.14
N ILE A 152 -7.22 -7.84 3.52
CA ILE A 152 -7.17 -9.17 4.11
C ILE A 152 -5.78 -9.34 4.68
N ASN A 153 -5.73 -9.65 5.95
CA ASN A 153 -4.50 -9.97 6.62
C ASN A 153 -4.19 -11.47 6.36
N ASN A 154 -2.96 -11.82 6.08
CA ASN A 154 -2.39 -13.13 5.77
C ASN A 154 -2.67 -13.69 4.37
N SER A 155 -3.76 -14.37 4.12
CA SER A 155 -4.04 -15.02 2.84
C SER A 155 -5.50 -14.89 2.43
N ILE A 156 -5.74 -14.91 1.13
CA ILE A 156 -7.09 -15.02 0.60
C ILE A 156 -7.63 -16.43 0.91
N PRO A 157 -8.84 -16.56 1.51
CA PRO A 157 -9.43 -17.86 1.77
C PRO A 157 -9.60 -18.68 0.49
N THR A 158 -9.34 -19.98 0.58
CA THR A 158 -9.51 -20.93 -0.52
C THR A 158 -10.88 -21.60 -0.52
N THR A 159 -11.63 -21.45 0.57
CA THR A 159 -12.97 -22.00 0.73
C THR A 159 -13.95 -20.93 1.15
N THR A 160 -15.21 -21.10 0.77
CA THR A 160 -16.31 -20.20 1.19
C THR A 160 -16.50 -20.28 2.70
N SER A 161 -16.36 -19.13 3.35
CA SER A 161 -16.33 -19.02 4.80
C SER A 161 -16.85 -17.67 5.30
N ILE A 162 -17.29 -17.66 6.56
CA ILE A 162 -17.65 -16.42 7.24
C ILE A 162 -16.38 -15.86 7.90
N LEU A 163 -16.05 -14.63 7.54
CA LEU A 163 -14.91 -13.90 8.10
C LEU A 163 -15.37 -12.82 9.08
N ASN A 164 -14.45 -12.42 9.92
CA ASN A 164 -14.60 -11.23 10.74
C ASN A 164 -14.25 -9.98 9.93
N ALA A 165 -14.95 -8.89 10.16
CA ALA A 165 -14.61 -7.59 9.63
C ALA A 165 -14.71 -6.54 10.73
N ILE A 166 -13.71 -5.69 10.82
CA ILE A 166 -13.72 -4.52 11.70
C ILE A 166 -13.73 -3.26 10.85
N SER A 167 -14.73 -2.42 11.03
CA SER A 167 -14.77 -1.09 10.42
C SER A 167 -14.34 -0.06 11.45
N TYR A 168 -13.50 0.88 11.02
CA TYR A 168 -13.02 1.97 11.87
C TYR A 168 -13.02 3.29 11.11
N ALA A 169 -13.32 4.39 11.82
CA ALA A 169 -13.38 5.72 11.25
C ALA A 169 -12.09 6.49 11.53
N VAL A 170 -11.51 7.06 10.50
CA VAL A 170 -10.30 7.90 10.59
C VAL A 170 -10.70 9.34 10.28
N PRO A 171 -10.45 10.32 11.19
CA PRO A 171 -10.69 11.71 10.89
C PRO A 171 -9.74 12.20 9.80
N VAL A 172 -10.28 12.94 8.83
CA VAL A 172 -9.48 13.55 7.76
C VAL A 172 -8.89 14.86 8.26
N SER A 173 -7.56 14.95 8.29
CA SER A 173 -6.85 16.16 8.65
C SER A 173 -7.07 17.26 7.60
N GLY A 174 -7.42 18.49 8.05
CA GLY A 174 -7.59 19.64 7.16
C GLY A 174 -8.99 19.85 6.59
N LEU A 175 -9.91 18.92 6.78
CA LEU A 175 -11.32 19.08 6.46
C LEU A 175 -12.14 19.37 7.72
N LYS A 176 -13.39 19.81 7.55
CA LYS A 176 -14.27 20.11 8.68
C LYS A 176 -14.42 18.85 9.57
N ARG A 177 -14.49 19.01 10.89
CA ARG A 177 -14.54 17.94 11.91
C ARG A 177 -15.51 16.76 11.67
N LYS A 178 -16.35 16.83 10.63
CA LYS A 178 -17.34 15.80 10.29
C LYS A 178 -16.89 14.83 9.18
N ASP A 179 -15.79 15.13 8.51
CA ASP A 179 -15.34 14.30 7.40
C ASP A 179 -14.45 13.17 7.96
N THR A 180 -14.99 11.97 7.91
CA THR A 180 -14.30 10.75 8.32
C THR A 180 -14.25 9.76 7.17
N ILE A 181 -13.08 9.11 7.00
CA ILE A 181 -12.96 7.97 6.10
C ILE A 181 -13.22 6.71 6.92
N VAL A 182 -14.15 5.89 6.46
CA VAL A 182 -14.43 4.60 7.08
C VAL A 182 -13.66 3.51 6.35
N ASN A 183 -12.71 2.94 7.06
CA ASN A 183 -11.94 1.80 6.57
C ASN A 183 -12.53 0.50 7.11
N THR A 184 -12.40 -0.59 6.37
CA THR A 184 -12.81 -1.93 6.84
C THR A 184 -11.68 -2.91 6.62
N LEU A 185 -11.33 -3.63 7.67
CA LEU A 185 -10.35 -4.71 7.65
C LEU A 185 -11.09 -6.05 7.72
N LEU A 186 -10.78 -6.94 6.80
CA LEU A 186 -11.21 -8.35 6.84
C LEU A 186 -10.09 -9.21 7.41
N TYR A 187 -10.42 -10.11 8.30
CA TYR A 187 -9.43 -10.97 8.93
C TYR A 187 -9.99 -12.33 9.34
N CYS A 188 -9.10 -13.31 9.46
CA CYS A 188 -9.39 -14.57 10.10
C CYS A 188 -9.21 -14.43 11.63
N SER A 189 -9.70 -15.39 12.39
CA SER A 189 -9.73 -15.35 13.87
C SER A 189 -8.38 -15.21 14.58
N ASP A 190 -7.27 -15.35 13.88
CA ASP A 190 -5.91 -15.38 14.45
C ASP A 190 -5.20 -14.01 14.41
N GLU A 191 -5.88 -12.94 14.04
CA GLU A 191 -5.30 -11.60 13.82
C GLU A 191 -5.53 -10.63 14.99
N GLU A 192 -5.40 -11.13 16.22
CA GLU A 192 -5.55 -10.36 17.45
C GLU A 192 -4.77 -9.04 17.52
N PRO A 193 -3.53 -8.91 16.98
CA PRO A 193 -2.80 -7.65 17.07
C PRO A 193 -3.47 -6.49 16.35
N PHE A 194 -4.10 -6.73 15.21
CA PHE A 194 -4.84 -5.71 14.47
C PHE A 194 -6.10 -5.27 15.21
N ASP A 195 -6.89 -6.23 15.68
CA ASP A 195 -8.10 -5.97 16.47
C ASP A 195 -7.78 -5.14 17.71
N SER A 196 -6.78 -5.55 18.44
CA SER A 196 -6.35 -4.89 19.66
C SER A 196 -5.86 -3.47 19.40
N TYR A 197 -5.15 -3.24 18.30
CA TYR A 197 -4.69 -1.91 17.92
C TYR A 197 -5.85 -1.01 17.49
N LEU A 198 -6.71 -1.49 16.60
CA LEU A 198 -7.82 -0.70 16.07
C LEU A 198 -8.83 -0.34 17.17
N SER A 199 -9.17 -1.30 18.02
CA SER A 199 -10.13 -1.08 19.10
C SER A 199 -9.64 -0.10 20.18
N ARG A 200 -8.31 0.02 20.37
CA ARG A 200 -7.73 0.99 21.32
C ARG A 200 -7.65 2.41 20.77
N ASN A 201 -7.55 2.57 19.45
CA ASN A 201 -7.22 3.85 18.82
C ASN A 201 -8.38 4.47 18.04
N PHE A 202 -9.42 3.71 17.72
CA PHE A 202 -10.53 4.15 16.89
C PHE A 202 -11.88 3.63 17.40
N ASP A 203 -12.95 4.34 17.05
CA ASP A 203 -14.29 3.79 17.15
C ASP A 203 -14.46 2.68 16.15
N THR A 204 -14.69 1.46 16.61
CA THR A 204 -14.76 0.28 15.79
C THR A 204 -16.14 -0.36 15.79
N LYS A 205 -16.48 -0.99 14.67
CA LYS A 205 -17.71 -1.81 14.53
C LYS A 205 -17.33 -3.15 13.94
N ASN A 206 -17.57 -4.20 14.70
CA ASN A 206 -17.36 -5.57 14.27
C ASN A 206 -18.60 -6.09 13.53
N ARG A 207 -18.37 -6.84 12.46
CA ARG A 207 -19.43 -7.50 11.69
C ARG A 207 -18.93 -8.83 11.12
N LYS A 208 -19.88 -9.67 10.71
CA LYS A 208 -19.59 -10.87 9.93
C LYS A 208 -19.80 -10.57 8.47
N VAL A 209 -18.93 -11.12 7.62
CA VAL A 209 -18.99 -11.02 6.17
C VAL A 209 -18.82 -12.41 5.55
N LEU A 210 -19.33 -12.60 4.35
CA LEU A 210 -19.17 -13.87 3.64
C LEU A 210 -18.04 -13.73 2.61
N PHE A 211 -17.07 -14.62 2.65
CA PHE A 211 -16.13 -14.80 1.56
C PHE A 211 -16.56 -15.99 0.70
N VAL A 212 -16.61 -15.81 -0.60
CA VAL A 212 -17.02 -16.81 -1.60
C VAL A 212 -15.80 -17.22 -2.42
N SER A 213 -15.49 -18.51 -2.44
CA SER A 213 -14.34 -19.04 -3.18
C SER A 213 -14.65 -19.39 -4.64
N GLY A 214 -15.88 -19.75 -4.94
CA GLY A 214 -16.34 -20.18 -6.26
C GLY A 214 -16.80 -19.05 -7.18
N PHE A 215 -16.11 -17.91 -7.17
CA PHE A 215 -16.42 -16.78 -8.03
C PHE A 215 -15.83 -16.97 -9.44
N ASN A 216 -16.70 -16.88 -10.46
CA ASN A 216 -16.28 -17.04 -11.85
C ASN A 216 -16.11 -15.66 -12.54
N ALA A 217 -14.87 -15.22 -12.61
CA ALA A 217 -14.50 -13.95 -13.22
C ALA A 217 -14.73 -13.86 -14.74
N ASN A 218 -14.83 -15.01 -15.44
CA ASN A 218 -14.98 -15.07 -16.90
C ASN A 218 -16.30 -14.46 -17.42
N HIS A 219 -17.26 -14.27 -16.53
CA HIS A 219 -18.58 -13.74 -16.87
C HIS A 219 -18.83 -12.32 -16.32
N ILE A 220 -17.81 -11.66 -15.82
CA ILE A 220 -17.96 -10.24 -15.52
C ILE A 220 -18.08 -9.49 -16.84
N ALA A 221 -19.34 -9.26 -17.23
CA ALA A 221 -19.60 -8.10 -18.04
C ALA A 221 -19.24 -6.89 -17.17
N PRO A 222 -18.36 -5.99 -17.62
CA PRO A 222 -17.90 -4.88 -16.78
C PRO A 222 -19.02 -3.90 -16.39
N TYR A 223 -20.27 -4.16 -16.74
CA TYR A 223 -21.33 -3.19 -16.87
C TYR A 223 -22.58 -3.70 -16.18
N ASN A 224 -23.15 -2.90 -15.29
CA ASN A 224 -24.46 -3.11 -14.67
C ASN A 224 -24.62 -4.44 -13.92
N LEU A 225 -23.70 -4.71 -13.00
CA LEU A 225 -23.80 -5.85 -12.12
C LEU A 225 -24.94 -5.61 -11.10
N ASN A 226 -26.11 -6.16 -11.35
CA ASN A 226 -27.16 -6.27 -10.35
C ASN A 226 -27.00 -7.57 -9.54
N PHE A 227 -27.78 -7.71 -8.46
CA PHE A 227 -27.68 -8.87 -7.57
C PHE A 227 -28.06 -10.19 -8.26
N ALA A 228 -29.01 -10.17 -9.17
CA ALA A 228 -29.40 -11.34 -9.94
C ALA A 228 -28.29 -11.80 -10.88
N ALA A 229 -27.62 -10.86 -11.56
CA ALA A 229 -26.47 -11.14 -12.42
C ALA A 229 -25.29 -11.67 -11.58
N PHE A 230 -25.02 -11.07 -10.42
CA PHE A 230 -24.00 -11.56 -9.49
C PHE A 230 -24.25 -13.02 -9.10
N LEU A 231 -25.46 -13.36 -8.68
CA LEU A 231 -25.80 -14.73 -8.32
C LEU A 231 -25.72 -15.70 -9.50
N ASN A 232 -26.36 -15.37 -10.62
CA ASN A 232 -26.62 -16.33 -11.69
C ASN A 232 -25.44 -16.53 -12.64
N HIS A 233 -24.61 -15.49 -12.84
CA HIS A 233 -23.50 -15.53 -13.80
C HIS A 233 -22.14 -15.74 -13.15
N LEU A 234 -21.97 -15.30 -11.90
CA LEU A 234 -20.67 -15.29 -11.24
C LEU A 234 -20.51 -16.38 -10.18
N LEU A 235 -21.57 -17.07 -9.80
CA LEU A 235 -21.54 -18.11 -8.77
C LEU A 235 -22.20 -19.41 -9.25
N ASP A 236 -21.64 -20.54 -8.81
CA ASP A 236 -22.30 -21.82 -8.97
C ASP A 236 -23.52 -21.97 -8.04
N LYS A 237 -24.33 -23.01 -8.25
CA LYS A 237 -25.57 -23.22 -7.49
C LYS A 237 -25.37 -23.39 -5.99
N GLU A 238 -24.25 -23.97 -5.56
CA GLU A 238 -23.96 -24.17 -4.15
C GLU A 238 -23.56 -22.86 -3.47
N GLU A 239 -22.73 -22.08 -4.14
CA GLU A 239 -22.34 -20.75 -3.65
C GLU A 239 -23.56 -19.79 -3.63
N GLN A 240 -24.44 -19.85 -4.62
CA GLN A 240 -25.69 -19.08 -4.61
C GLN A 240 -26.55 -19.38 -3.37
N LYS A 241 -26.67 -20.66 -2.97
CA LYS A 241 -27.42 -21.05 -1.76
C LYS A 241 -26.78 -20.45 -0.50
N LYS A 242 -25.45 -20.51 -0.38
CA LYS A 242 -24.72 -19.94 0.77
C LYS A 242 -24.89 -18.43 0.85
N VAL A 243 -24.79 -17.73 -0.29
CA VAL A 243 -25.00 -16.28 -0.37
C VAL A 243 -26.42 -15.91 0.04
N LYS A 244 -27.45 -16.59 -0.52
CA LYS A 244 -28.86 -16.33 -0.16
C LYS A 244 -29.13 -16.58 1.33
N SER A 245 -28.60 -17.66 1.86
CA SER A 245 -28.72 -17.99 3.29
C SER A 245 -28.07 -16.92 4.17
N PHE A 246 -26.86 -16.49 3.84
CA PHE A 246 -26.14 -15.44 4.58
C PHE A 246 -26.90 -14.11 4.54
N ILE A 247 -27.31 -13.64 3.36
CA ILE A 247 -28.04 -12.38 3.19
C ILE A 247 -29.39 -12.39 3.95
N ASN A 248 -30.10 -13.49 3.90
CA ASN A 248 -31.40 -13.62 4.60
C ASN A 248 -31.22 -13.67 6.12
N ALA A 249 -30.21 -14.39 6.61
CA ALA A 249 -29.91 -14.47 8.04
C ALA A 249 -29.50 -13.11 8.64
N HIS A 250 -28.79 -12.30 7.89
CA HIS A 250 -28.26 -10.99 8.35
C HIS A 250 -29.05 -9.79 7.82
N GLN A 251 -30.12 -10.04 7.05
CA GLN A 251 -30.96 -9.01 6.41
C GLN A 251 -30.16 -8.05 5.50
N GLY A 252 -29.17 -8.56 4.79
CA GLY A 252 -28.17 -7.85 4.02
C GLY A 252 -26.77 -8.27 4.42
N GLY A 253 -25.76 -7.60 3.91
CA GLY A 253 -24.37 -7.86 4.30
C GLY A 253 -23.39 -7.65 3.18
N GLN A 254 -22.14 -7.92 3.49
CA GLN A 254 -21.01 -7.78 2.55
C GLN A 254 -20.54 -9.18 2.14
N ILE A 255 -20.33 -9.34 0.86
CA ILE A 255 -19.88 -10.58 0.24
C ILE A 255 -18.61 -10.27 -0.52
N PHE A 256 -17.56 -11.02 -0.27
CA PHE A 256 -16.25 -10.85 -0.88
C PHE A 256 -15.84 -12.07 -1.67
N PHE A 257 -14.99 -11.87 -2.66
CA PHE A 257 -14.45 -12.90 -3.53
C PHE A 257 -13.09 -12.49 -4.10
N LYS A 258 -12.33 -13.47 -4.55
CA LYS A 258 -11.03 -13.26 -5.19
C LYS A 258 -11.23 -12.71 -6.59
N LEU A 259 -10.60 -11.59 -6.92
CA LEU A 259 -10.45 -11.07 -8.28
C LEU A 259 -9.15 -11.53 -8.92
N THR A 260 -8.05 -11.31 -8.22
CA THR A 260 -6.70 -11.74 -8.63
C THR A 260 -5.96 -12.31 -7.42
N GLU A 261 -4.72 -12.74 -7.58
CA GLU A 261 -3.89 -13.25 -6.47
C GLU A 261 -3.76 -12.26 -5.30
N ASN A 262 -3.83 -10.97 -5.57
CA ASN A 262 -3.60 -9.91 -4.59
C ASN A 262 -4.78 -8.94 -4.41
N ARG A 263 -5.89 -9.19 -5.10
CA ARG A 263 -7.05 -8.29 -5.10
C ARG A 263 -8.33 -9.05 -4.84
N ILE A 264 -9.17 -8.45 -4.03
CA ILE A 264 -10.52 -8.93 -3.76
C ILE A 264 -11.55 -7.92 -4.26
N GLY A 265 -12.63 -8.44 -4.79
CA GLY A 265 -13.85 -7.70 -5.03
C GLY A 265 -14.87 -8.03 -3.96
N GLY A 266 -15.93 -7.26 -3.94
CA GLY A 266 -17.07 -7.55 -3.09
C GLY A 266 -18.28 -6.73 -3.47
N ILE A 267 -19.40 -7.11 -2.91
CA ILE A 267 -20.65 -6.38 -3.00
C ILE A 267 -21.24 -6.15 -1.62
N GLU A 268 -21.86 -5.01 -1.42
CA GLU A 268 -22.66 -4.72 -0.23
C GLU A 268 -24.13 -4.72 -0.58
N VAL A 269 -24.87 -5.63 0.02
CA VAL A 269 -26.32 -5.75 -0.09
C VAL A 269 -26.92 -5.06 1.12
N LYS A 270 -27.56 -3.91 0.93
CA LYS A 270 -28.21 -3.16 2.01
C LYS A 270 -29.52 -3.83 2.42
N PRO A 271 -29.92 -3.74 3.70
CA PRO A 271 -31.19 -4.27 4.16
C PRO A 271 -32.35 -3.59 3.43
N VAL A 272 -33.24 -4.38 2.84
CA VAL A 272 -34.48 -3.89 2.25
C VAL A 272 -35.63 -4.79 2.72
N ARG A 273 -36.67 -4.18 3.23
CA ARG A 273 -37.90 -4.88 3.62
C ARG A 273 -39.09 -4.29 2.85
N LEU A 274 -39.80 -5.12 2.15
CA LEU A 274 -41.09 -4.76 1.59
C LEU A 274 -42.20 -5.43 2.39
N GLN A 275 -43.10 -4.61 2.93
CA GLN A 275 -44.39 -5.11 3.44
C GLN A 275 -45.33 -5.34 2.24
N ARG A 276 -45.84 -6.54 2.08
CA ARG A 276 -46.83 -6.84 1.10
C ARG A 276 -48.22 -6.59 1.68
N ASN A 277 -48.93 -5.57 1.20
CA ASN A 277 -50.32 -5.36 1.53
C ASN A 277 -51.15 -6.55 1.02
N GLY A 278 -51.86 -7.25 1.92
CA GLY A 278 -52.74 -8.33 1.60
C GLY A 278 -52.29 -9.76 1.95
N PHE A 279 -51.05 -9.94 2.44
CA PHE A 279 -50.64 -11.22 3.00
C PHE A 279 -50.59 -11.15 4.54
N ARG A 280 -51.27 -12.07 5.19
CA ARG A 280 -51.18 -12.22 6.65
C ARG A 280 -49.74 -12.61 6.99
N ASN A 281 -49.02 -11.69 7.65
CA ASN A 281 -47.69 -11.89 8.24
C ASN A 281 -46.50 -12.19 7.30
N GLY A 282 -46.45 -11.68 6.06
CA GLY A 282 -45.37 -11.94 5.13
C GLY A 282 -44.54 -10.71 4.79
N SER A 283 -43.34 -10.58 5.33
CA SER A 283 -42.29 -9.72 4.75
C SER A 283 -41.50 -10.55 3.74
N LEU A 284 -41.22 -9.97 2.55
CA LEU A 284 -40.25 -10.57 1.62
C LEU A 284 -38.84 -10.52 2.24
N SER A 285 -38.07 -11.56 2.04
CA SER A 285 -36.67 -11.56 2.42
C SER A 285 -35.87 -10.52 1.60
N THR A 286 -34.73 -10.08 2.12
CA THR A 286 -33.85 -9.15 1.38
C THR A 286 -33.49 -9.72 0.00
N CYS A 287 -33.16 -11.02 -0.09
CA CYS A 287 -32.87 -11.66 -1.37
C CYS A 287 -34.07 -11.63 -2.34
N ASP A 288 -35.26 -11.89 -1.86
CA ASP A 288 -36.47 -11.89 -2.73
C ASP A 288 -36.74 -10.50 -3.28
N VAL A 289 -36.48 -9.46 -2.49
CA VAL A 289 -36.61 -8.07 -2.96
C VAL A 289 -35.60 -7.78 -4.06
N TYR A 290 -34.35 -8.11 -3.88
CA TYR A 290 -33.30 -7.86 -4.89
C TYR A 290 -33.48 -8.69 -6.16
N LEU A 291 -34.08 -9.87 -6.07
CA LEU A 291 -34.29 -10.74 -7.21
C LEU A 291 -35.56 -10.41 -8.02
N ASN A 292 -36.59 -9.88 -7.36
CA ASN A 292 -37.92 -9.73 -7.99
C ASN A 292 -38.35 -8.26 -8.21
N PHE A 293 -37.61 -7.29 -7.70
CA PHE A 293 -37.96 -5.87 -7.77
C PHE A 293 -36.77 -5.01 -8.18
N GLU A 294 -36.56 -4.87 -9.50
CA GLU A 294 -35.41 -4.12 -10.06
C GLU A 294 -35.30 -2.68 -9.57
N GLU A 295 -36.42 -1.98 -9.37
CA GLU A 295 -36.40 -0.60 -8.85
C GLU A 295 -35.71 -0.42 -7.49
N LYS A 296 -35.46 -1.52 -6.78
CA LYS A 296 -34.81 -1.52 -5.46
C LYS A 296 -33.39 -2.06 -5.46
N THR A 297 -32.86 -2.41 -6.63
CA THR A 297 -31.46 -2.88 -6.79
C THR A 297 -30.43 -1.74 -6.70
N THR A 298 -30.84 -0.48 -6.66
CA THR A 298 -29.99 0.72 -6.50
C THR A 298 -29.15 0.73 -5.22
N ASN A 299 -29.37 -0.23 -4.32
CA ASN A 299 -28.65 -0.33 -3.04
C ASN A 299 -27.46 -1.30 -3.09
N LEU A 300 -27.13 -1.87 -4.23
CA LEU A 300 -25.93 -2.68 -4.39
C LEU A 300 -24.71 -1.77 -4.55
N THR A 301 -23.75 -1.90 -3.67
CA THR A 301 -22.48 -1.16 -3.74
C THR A 301 -21.35 -2.12 -3.99
N ARG A 302 -20.49 -1.82 -4.96
CA ARG A 302 -19.27 -2.60 -5.19
C ARG A 302 -18.22 -2.26 -4.16
N LEU A 303 -17.46 -3.27 -3.75
CA LEU A 303 -16.39 -3.18 -2.77
C LEU A 303 -15.11 -3.67 -3.43
N PHE A 304 -13.99 -3.08 -3.02
CA PHE A 304 -12.69 -3.42 -3.55
C PHE A 304 -11.62 -3.42 -2.46
N GLY A 305 -10.68 -4.36 -2.51
CA GLY A 305 -9.63 -4.42 -1.55
C GLY A 305 -8.37 -5.11 -2.03
N CYS A 306 -7.30 -4.90 -1.28
CA CYS A 306 -5.99 -5.50 -1.53
C CYS A 306 -5.66 -6.49 -0.43
N LEU A 307 -5.01 -7.58 -0.79
CA LEU A 307 -4.34 -8.44 0.17
C LEU A 307 -3.20 -7.65 0.85
N TYR A 308 -3.29 -7.51 2.16
CA TYR A 308 -2.20 -7.00 2.98
C TYR A 308 -1.46 -8.16 3.61
N SER A 309 -0.38 -8.62 2.98
CA SER A 309 0.52 -9.59 3.54
C SER A 309 1.95 -9.06 3.57
N LYS A 310 2.73 -9.49 4.57
CA LYS A 310 4.14 -9.08 4.70
C LYS A 310 4.96 -9.48 3.47
N GLU A 311 4.70 -10.68 2.97
CA GLU A 311 5.37 -11.25 1.79
C GLU A 311 5.11 -10.40 0.55
N ARG A 312 3.84 -10.10 0.28
CA ARG A 312 3.46 -9.27 -0.87
C ARG A 312 4.07 -7.88 -0.81
N ILE A 313 4.04 -7.23 0.36
CA ILE A 313 4.63 -5.90 0.51
C ILE A 313 6.15 -5.95 0.34
N ALA A 314 6.81 -6.99 0.90
CA ALA A 314 8.24 -7.19 0.73
C ALA A 314 8.62 -7.43 -0.75
N GLU A 315 7.86 -8.25 -1.46
CA GLU A 315 8.07 -8.49 -2.90
C GLU A 315 7.89 -7.20 -3.72
N ARG A 316 6.88 -6.40 -3.43
CA ARG A 316 6.65 -5.11 -4.10
C ARG A 316 7.76 -4.10 -3.83
N THR A 317 8.32 -4.07 -2.61
CA THR A 317 9.34 -3.11 -2.21
C THR A 317 10.74 -3.51 -2.67
N PHE A 318 11.05 -4.82 -2.66
CA PHE A 318 12.39 -5.34 -2.86
C PHE A 318 12.53 -6.31 -4.02
N GLY A 319 11.45 -6.62 -4.72
CA GLY A 319 11.42 -7.57 -5.85
C GLY A 319 11.63 -9.04 -5.46
N LYS A 320 11.80 -9.36 -4.17
CA LYS A 320 12.00 -10.75 -3.68
C LYS A 320 11.66 -10.90 -2.21
N LYS A 321 11.39 -12.14 -1.80
CA LYS A 321 11.23 -12.49 -0.38
C LYS A 321 12.57 -12.35 0.35
N LYS A 322 12.58 -11.61 1.45
CA LYS A 322 13.73 -11.50 2.36
C LYS A 322 13.58 -12.45 3.55
N LYS A 323 14.71 -12.94 4.06
CA LYS A 323 14.73 -13.69 5.33
C LYS A 323 14.24 -12.82 6.47
N LYS A 324 13.53 -13.41 7.40
CA LYS A 324 13.11 -12.74 8.65
C LYS A 324 14.35 -12.31 9.42
N GLN A 325 14.34 -11.04 9.86
CA GLN A 325 15.41 -10.45 10.67
C GLN A 325 14.84 -10.07 12.03
N ASN A 326 15.57 -10.37 13.09
CA ASN A 326 15.22 -10.01 14.46
C ASN A 326 16.35 -9.19 15.04
N PHE A 327 16.16 -7.90 15.29
CA PHE A 327 17.19 -7.00 15.76
C PHE A 327 17.00 -6.66 17.24
N LEU A 328 18.10 -6.73 17.98
CA LEU A 328 18.19 -6.18 19.33
C LEU A 328 18.78 -4.77 19.23
N VAL A 329 18.06 -3.76 19.72
CA VAL A 329 18.50 -2.36 19.70
C VAL A 329 18.55 -1.85 21.13
N ALA A 330 19.74 -1.44 21.56
CA ALA A 330 19.99 -0.88 22.88
C ALA A 330 20.29 0.63 22.78
N GLY A 331 19.56 1.42 23.56
CA GLY A 331 19.58 2.88 23.48
C GLY A 331 18.64 3.41 22.41
N LEU A 332 17.54 4.05 22.84
CA LEU A 332 16.52 4.64 21.96
C LEU A 332 16.54 6.18 22.04
N GLY A 333 17.74 6.76 22.10
CA GLY A 333 17.94 8.19 21.98
C GLY A 333 17.77 8.70 20.54
N SER A 334 18.47 9.80 20.20
CA SER A 334 18.42 10.41 18.86
C SER A 334 18.81 9.44 17.74
N ILE A 335 19.78 8.57 17.96
CA ILE A 335 20.23 7.60 16.95
C ILE A 335 19.28 6.40 16.92
N GLY A 336 19.13 5.69 18.04
CA GLY A 336 18.41 4.42 18.07
C GLY A 336 16.94 4.54 17.68
N SER A 337 16.26 5.63 18.06
CA SER A 337 14.87 5.85 17.66
C SER A 337 14.73 6.02 16.14
N ASN A 338 15.61 6.79 15.51
CA ASN A 338 15.60 6.98 14.06
C ASN A 338 16.06 5.72 13.31
N LEU A 339 17.08 5.01 13.83
CA LEU A 339 17.54 3.74 13.27
C LEU A 339 16.40 2.71 13.21
N VAL A 340 15.66 2.55 14.30
CA VAL A 340 14.49 1.66 14.34
C VAL A 340 13.45 2.04 13.30
N HIS A 341 13.19 3.33 13.11
CA HIS A 341 12.27 3.82 12.07
C HIS A 341 12.75 3.41 10.66
N PHE A 342 14.01 3.66 10.32
CA PHE A 342 14.55 3.31 9.00
C PHE A 342 14.61 1.80 8.77
N LEU A 343 15.03 1.03 9.74
CA LEU A 343 15.05 -0.43 9.65
C LEU A 343 13.64 -1.03 9.53
N ASN A 344 12.65 -0.38 10.16
CA ASN A 344 11.25 -0.79 10.07
C ASN A 344 10.68 -0.66 8.65
N GLY A 345 11.29 0.12 7.76
CA GLY A 345 10.98 0.13 6.32
C GLY A 345 11.13 -1.25 5.66
N ASN A 346 11.94 -2.15 6.24
CA ASN A 346 12.05 -3.54 5.79
C ASN A 346 10.91 -4.38 6.40
N ASN A 347 10.01 -4.86 5.55
CA ASN A 347 8.77 -5.53 5.97
C ASN A 347 8.96 -6.88 6.68
N ASN A 348 10.16 -7.43 6.71
CA ASN A 348 10.45 -8.73 7.36
C ASN A 348 11.36 -8.57 8.58
N VAL A 349 11.17 -7.51 9.34
CA VAL A 349 11.95 -7.18 10.53
C VAL A 349 11.06 -7.25 11.76
N SER A 350 11.62 -7.72 12.87
CA SER A 350 11.09 -7.57 14.23
C SER A 350 12.17 -7.00 15.15
N PHE A 351 11.75 -6.32 16.21
CA PHE A 351 12.66 -5.67 17.14
C PHE A 351 12.47 -6.17 18.56
N THR A 352 13.59 -6.22 19.28
CA THR A 352 13.62 -6.16 20.74
C THR A 352 14.34 -4.87 21.13
N LEU A 353 13.62 -3.98 21.80
CA LEU A 353 14.06 -2.63 22.13
C LEU A 353 14.43 -2.54 23.61
N VAL A 354 15.61 -2.07 23.93
CA VAL A 354 16.11 -1.97 25.32
C VAL A 354 16.57 -0.55 25.62
N ASP A 355 15.88 0.11 26.53
CA ASP A 355 16.22 1.42 27.07
C ASP A 355 15.56 1.60 28.43
N LYS A 356 16.23 2.24 29.38
CA LYS A 356 15.73 2.50 30.74
C LYS A 356 15.09 3.87 30.91
N GLU A 357 15.27 4.77 29.93
CA GLU A 357 14.98 6.19 30.07
C GLU A 357 13.55 6.54 29.65
N VAL A 358 13.08 7.65 30.22
CA VAL A 358 11.86 8.34 29.86
C VAL A 358 12.17 9.38 28.79
N LEU A 359 11.24 9.62 27.87
CA LEU A 359 11.36 10.70 26.89
C LEU A 359 11.09 12.04 27.58
N THR A 360 12.09 12.92 27.58
CA THR A 360 11.97 14.29 28.16
C THR A 360 11.76 15.32 27.05
N VAL A 361 11.38 16.53 27.45
CA VAL A 361 11.24 17.66 26.53
C VAL A 361 12.57 17.95 25.80
N ASP A 362 13.71 17.79 26.49
CA ASP A 362 15.04 18.01 25.91
C ASP A 362 15.41 17.03 24.79
N ASN A 363 14.70 15.93 24.71
CA ASN A 363 14.90 14.95 23.66
C ASN A 363 14.12 15.27 22.37
N VAL A 364 12.98 15.98 22.46
CA VAL A 364 12.01 16.11 21.38
C VAL A 364 12.61 16.65 20.08
N GLY A 365 13.55 17.58 20.13
CA GLY A 365 14.15 18.17 18.94
C GLY A 365 15.05 17.22 18.13
N ARG A 366 15.52 16.11 18.72
CA ARG A 366 16.45 15.14 18.10
C ARG A 366 15.95 13.70 18.10
N HIS A 367 14.94 13.41 18.89
CA HIS A 367 14.32 12.10 18.95
C HIS A 367 13.26 11.95 17.84
N LEU A 368 13.04 10.73 17.36
CA LEU A 368 12.00 10.44 16.37
C LEU A 368 10.60 10.90 16.80
N LEU A 369 10.30 10.74 18.09
CA LEU A 369 8.99 11.04 18.66
C LEU A 369 8.91 12.45 19.22
N GLY A 370 7.72 13.07 19.07
CA GLY A 370 7.45 14.43 19.56
C GLY A 370 6.72 14.49 20.89
N TYR A 371 6.17 15.66 21.20
CA TYR A 371 5.54 16.02 22.48
C TYR A 371 4.45 15.06 22.98
N ARG A 372 3.74 14.37 22.08
CA ARG A 372 2.71 13.39 22.43
C ARG A 372 3.22 12.29 23.38
N TYR A 373 4.51 11.99 23.32
CA TYR A 373 5.14 10.88 24.03
C TYR A 373 6.00 11.31 25.21
N VAL A 374 6.07 12.61 25.52
CA VAL A 374 6.82 13.13 26.68
C VAL A 374 6.31 12.49 27.96
N ASN A 375 7.21 12.17 28.88
CA ASN A 375 7.01 11.43 30.13
C ASN A 375 6.64 9.93 29.98
N GLN A 376 6.74 9.37 28.78
CA GLN A 376 6.63 7.92 28.59
C GLN A 376 8.03 7.29 28.49
N PHE A 377 8.15 6.03 28.90
CA PHE A 377 9.39 5.27 28.63
C PHE A 377 9.64 5.20 27.13
N LYS A 378 10.88 5.50 26.70
CA LYS A 378 11.24 5.53 25.27
C LYS A 378 10.89 4.24 24.56
N VAL A 379 11.13 3.07 25.18
CA VAL A 379 10.76 1.78 24.62
C VAL A 379 9.26 1.65 24.37
N CYS A 380 8.42 2.06 25.35
CA CYS A 380 6.96 2.00 25.22
C CYS A 380 6.44 2.92 24.12
N ALA A 381 6.97 4.13 24.05
CA ALA A 381 6.60 5.12 23.06
C ALA A 381 6.98 4.68 21.63
N ILE A 382 8.18 4.10 21.44
CA ILE A 382 8.60 3.55 20.15
C ILE A 382 7.74 2.33 19.77
N ILE A 383 7.41 1.44 20.69
CA ILE A 383 6.53 0.30 20.41
C ILE A 383 5.14 0.77 19.98
N ASP A 384 4.57 1.79 20.64
CA ASP A 384 3.29 2.37 20.23
C ASP A 384 3.38 2.97 18.81
N TYR A 385 4.45 3.70 18.54
CA TYR A 385 4.74 4.23 17.21
C TYR A 385 4.85 3.12 16.14
N LEU A 386 5.61 2.06 16.41
CA LEU A 386 5.75 0.93 15.48
C LEU A 386 4.42 0.22 15.23
N ARG A 387 3.58 0.08 16.25
CA ARG A 387 2.21 -0.46 16.11
C ARG A 387 1.31 0.42 15.26
N SER A 388 1.52 1.74 15.27
CA SER A 388 0.75 2.65 14.40
C SER A 388 1.07 2.46 12.91
N ILE A 389 2.28 1.97 12.60
CA ILE A 389 2.73 1.70 11.23
C ILE A 389 2.41 0.26 10.83
N ARG A 390 2.65 -0.69 11.75
CA ARG A 390 2.50 -2.14 11.52
C ARG A 390 1.92 -2.83 12.74
N PRO A 391 0.62 -2.80 12.91
CA PRO A 391 -0.05 -3.45 14.04
C PRO A 391 0.24 -4.95 14.15
N GLU A 392 0.46 -5.61 13.02
CA GLU A 392 0.74 -7.04 12.92
C GLU A 392 2.17 -7.44 13.35
N GLN A 393 3.06 -6.47 13.51
CA GLN A 393 4.45 -6.75 13.84
C GLN A 393 4.60 -7.03 15.35
N LYS A 394 5.15 -8.19 15.67
CA LYS A 394 5.46 -8.56 17.06
C LYS A 394 6.83 -8.00 17.43
N ASN A 395 6.85 -7.03 18.32
CA ASN A 395 8.06 -6.42 18.86
C ASN A 395 8.10 -6.62 20.37
N ASN A 396 9.29 -6.87 20.92
CA ASN A 396 9.53 -7.00 22.35
C ASN A 396 10.27 -5.76 22.89
N PHE A 397 10.24 -5.57 24.20
CA PHE A 397 11.00 -4.49 24.83
C PHE A 397 11.42 -4.80 26.26
N GLY A 398 12.43 -4.08 26.74
CA GLY A 398 12.90 -4.12 28.13
C GLY A 398 13.15 -2.70 28.65
N ILE A 399 12.45 -2.32 29.73
CA ILE A 399 12.68 -1.04 30.44
C ILE A 399 13.87 -1.25 31.40
N THR A 400 15.07 -1.33 30.83
CA THR A 400 16.29 -1.63 31.60
C THR A 400 17.55 -1.30 30.81
N SER A 401 18.74 -1.41 31.42
CA SER A 401 19.99 -1.35 30.67
C SER A 401 20.24 -2.64 29.91
N ILE A 402 21.06 -2.60 28.86
CA ILE A 402 21.39 -3.79 28.06
C ILE A 402 22.15 -4.84 28.91
N GLN A 403 23.00 -4.39 29.82
CA GLN A 403 23.74 -5.29 30.74
C GLN A 403 22.78 -6.09 31.62
N LYS A 404 21.75 -5.44 32.20
CA LYS A 404 20.73 -6.13 32.99
C LYS A 404 19.83 -7.00 32.14
N TYR A 405 19.50 -6.56 30.92
CA TYR A 405 18.72 -7.34 29.96
C TYR A 405 19.43 -8.65 29.62
N ILE A 406 20.74 -8.61 29.37
CA ILE A 406 21.57 -9.78 29.09
C ILE A 406 21.70 -10.65 30.35
N GLY A 407 21.99 -10.05 31.52
CA GLY A 407 22.13 -10.74 32.79
C GLY A 407 23.26 -11.77 32.82
N GLY A 408 24.35 -11.52 32.07
CA GLY A 408 25.50 -12.43 31.94
C GLY A 408 25.25 -13.65 31.02
N ASN A 409 24.06 -13.83 30.48
CA ASN A 409 23.75 -14.93 29.55
C ASN A 409 23.74 -14.45 28.11
N PHE A 410 24.89 -14.40 27.46
CA PHE A 410 25.04 -14.00 26.08
C PHE A 410 24.47 -15.00 25.07
N GLN A 411 24.32 -16.26 25.41
CA GLN A 411 23.78 -17.28 24.51
C GLN A 411 22.33 -16.97 24.08
N LYS A 412 21.54 -16.34 24.96
CA LYS A 412 20.18 -15.92 24.58
C LYS A 412 20.13 -14.92 23.44
N LEU A 413 21.26 -14.25 23.14
CA LEU A 413 21.35 -13.31 22.02
C LEU A 413 21.48 -13.99 20.66
N SER A 414 21.77 -15.29 20.61
CA SER A 414 21.89 -16.06 19.36
C SER A 414 20.60 -16.10 18.52
N GLU A 415 19.46 -15.77 19.10
CA GLU A 415 18.16 -15.65 18.39
C GLU A 415 18.06 -14.36 17.55
N TYR A 416 18.94 -13.38 17.78
CA TYR A 416 18.94 -12.13 17.05
C TYR A 416 19.85 -12.18 15.82
N THR A 417 19.45 -11.46 14.79
CA THR A 417 20.23 -11.31 13.56
C THR A 417 21.44 -10.38 13.78
N ALA A 418 21.27 -9.36 14.62
CA ALA A 418 22.31 -8.42 15.01
C ALA A 418 21.92 -7.65 16.28
N LEU A 419 22.95 -7.12 16.97
CA LEU A 419 22.82 -6.17 18.06
C LEU A 419 23.27 -4.79 17.59
N PHE A 420 22.42 -3.78 17.84
CA PHE A 420 22.74 -2.36 17.63
C PHE A 420 22.88 -1.66 18.98
N LEU A 421 24.06 -1.09 19.22
CA LEU A 421 24.36 -0.27 20.41
C LEU A 421 24.32 1.20 19.99
N CYS A 422 23.33 1.92 20.47
CA CYS A 422 23.10 3.34 20.24
C CYS A 422 23.04 4.12 21.56
N THR A 423 23.73 3.61 22.60
CA THR A 423 23.67 4.15 23.96
C THR A 423 24.55 5.40 24.12
N GLY A 424 25.62 5.52 23.33
CA GLY A 424 26.64 6.53 23.50
C GLY A 424 27.42 6.41 24.84
N ASP A 425 27.44 5.20 25.42
CA ASP A 425 28.06 4.88 26.68
C ASP A 425 29.23 3.90 26.48
N THR A 426 30.44 4.39 26.61
CA THR A 426 31.67 3.61 26.39
C THR A 426 31.80 2.39 27.32
N MET A 427 31.26 2.45 28.54
CA MET A 427 31.27 1.30 29.45
C MET A 427 30.35 0.17 28.96
N THR A 428 29.23 0.52 28.34
CA THR A 428 28.35 -0.44 27.69
C THR A 428 29.01 -1.06 26.46
N ASP A 429 29.70 -0.26 25.68
CA ASP A 429 30.41 -0.73 24.49
C ASP A 429 31.53 -1.71 24.87
N GLU A 430 32.35 -1.39 25.90
CA GLU A 430 33.40 -2.28 26.45
C GLU A 430 32.82 -3.60 26.96
N TYR A 431 31.69 -3.56 27.67
CA TYR A 431 31.03 -4.77 28.16
C TYR A 431 30.67 -5.74 27.04
N ILE A 432 30.19 -5.21 25.90
CA ILE A 432 29.85 -6.03 24.75
C ILE A 432 31.09 -6.49 23.97
N ILE A 433 32.10 -5.63 23.83
CA ILE A 433 33.36 -5.97 23.18
C ILE A 433 34.09 -7.08 23.95
N ASP A 434 34.08 -7.01 25.26
CA ASP A 434 34.63 -8.05 26.13
C ASP A 434 33.99 -9.42 25.90
N ALA A 435 32.66 -9.44 25.75
CA ALA A 435 31.92 -10.67 25.44
C ALA A 435 32.25 -11.22 24.04
N VAL A 436 32.46 -10.34 23.05
CA VAL A 436 32.94 -10.75 21.71
C VAL A 436 34.35 -11.36 21.82
N ASN A 437 35.28 -10.69 22.53
CA ASN A 437 36.66 -11.16 22.72
C ASN A 437 36.72 -12.51 23.42
N LYS A 438 35.83 -12.76 24.37
CA LYS A 438 35.69 -14.06 25.07
C LYS A 438 34.99 -15.14 24.25
N GLY A 439 34.44 -14.79 23.06
CA GLY A 439 33.66 -15.72 22.26
C GLY A 439 32.25 -16.06 22.82
N GLU A 440 31.79 -15.29 23.80
CA GLU A 440 30.50 -15.45 24.44
C GLU A 440 29.38 -14.87 23.57
N LEU A 441 29.66 -13.82 22.79
CA LEU A 441 28.73 -13.18 21.86
C LEU A 441 29.12 -13.52 20.42
N THR A 442 28.21 -14.18 19.70
CA THR A 442 28.45 -14.75 18.37
C THR A 442 27.68 -14.07 17.23
N ILE A 443 26.80 -13.11 17.54
CA ILE A 443 26.04 -12.37 16.54
C ILE A 443 26.77 -11.08 16.14
N PRO A 444 26.53 -10.54 14.93
CA PRO A 444 27.04 -9.24 14.51
C PRO A 444 26.65 -8.11 15.45
N VAL A 445 27.56 -7.19 15.72
CA VAL A 445 27.35 -6.01 16.56
C VAL A 445 27.63 -4.75 15.76
N PHE A 446 26.76 -3.75 15.91
CA PHE A 446 26.93 -2.40 15.39
C PHE A 446 26.97 -1.44 16.57
N ILE A 447 28.07 -0.71 16.73
CA ILE A 447 28.25 0.38 17.73
C ILE A 447 28.08 1.68 16.96
N ILE A 448 27.14 2.53 17.35
CA ILE A 448 26.79 3.74 16.58
C ILE A 448 26.70 4.93 17.53
N TRP A 449 27.45 6.00 17.20
CA TRP A 449 27.40 7.25 17.96
C TRP A 449 27.54 8.48 17.06
N LEU A 450 27.18 9.64 17.59
CA LEU A 450 27.37 10.95 16.98
C LEU A 450 28.24 11.79 17.86
N GLU A 451 29.12 12.57 17.24
CA GLU A 451 29.82 13.63 17.92
C GLU A 451 28.94 14.86 18.14
N PRO A 452 29.25 15.70 19.13
CA PRO A 452 28.57 16.97 19.38
C PRO A 452 28.40 17.79 18.10
N PHE A 453 27.30 18.56 18.01
CA PHE A 453 26.88 19.33 16.83
C PHE A 453 26.64 18.51 15.55
N GLY A 454 26.67 17.18 15.61
CA GLY A 454 26.67 16.35 14.44
C GLY A 454 27.92 16.50 13.57
N ALA A 455 29.05 16.86 14.18
CA ALA A 455 30.32 17.05 13.49
C ALA A 455 30.77 15.78 12.77
N ALA A 456 30.50 14.62 13.33
CA ALA A 456 30.68 13.32 12.67
C ALA A 456 29.70 12.28 13.20
N GLY A 457 29.39 11.31 12.35
CA GLY A 457 28.70 10.08 12.71
C GLY A 457 29.60 8.87 12.52
N HIS A 458 29.61 8.00 13.50
CA HIS A 458 30.46 6.82 13.51
C HIS A 458 29.66 5.55 13.62
N MET A 459 30.09 4.52 12.89
CA MET A 459 29.56 3.17 13.01
C MET A 459 30.69 2.15 12.95
N VAL A 460 30.78 1.34 13.97
CA VAL A 460 31.70 0.20 14.03
C VAL A 460 30.91 -1.08 13.84
N TYR A 461 31.27 -1.87 12.84
CA TYR A 461 30.71 -3.19 12.60
C TYR A 461 31.68 -4.26 13.10
N ILE A 462 31.22 -5.11 13.98
CA ILE A 462 31.97 -6.23 14.54
C ILE A 462 31.26 -7.53 14.11
N ASN A 463 31.96 -8.37 13.36
CA ASN A 463 31.52 -9.73 13.07
C ASN A 463 32.35 -10.70 13.92
N PRO A 464 31.80 -11.30 15.00
CA PRO A 464 32.55 -12.18 15.90
C PRO A 464 33.24 -13.35 15.19
N ASN A 465 32.66 -13.83 14.09
CA ASN A 465 33.19 -14.96 13.33
C ASN A 465 34.39 -14.62 12.42
N SER A 466 34.70 -13.33 12.28
CA SER A 466 35.77 -12.84 11.38
C SER A 466 36.96 -12.22 12.11
N PHE A 467 36.90 -12.19 13.44
CA PHE A 467 37.95 -11.57 14.25
C PHE A 467 39.03 -12.55 14.69
N HIS A 468 40.28 -12.19 14.41
CA HIS A 468 41.47 -12.97 14.81
C HIS A 468 42.32 -12.27 15.88
N LYS A 469 41.98 -11.04 16.25
CA LYS A 469 42.68 -10.26 17.29
C LYS A 469 41.69 -9.65 18.27
N PRO A 470 42.00 -9.58 19.55
CA PRO A 470 41.15 -8.89 20.52
C PRO A 470 40.92 -7.42 20.14
N LEU A 471 39.69 -6.97 20.30
CA LEU A 471 39.30 -5.56 20.13
C LEU A 471 39.38 -4.85 21.48
N SER A 472 39.72 -3.57 21.48
CA SER A 472 39.64 -2.72 22.66
C SER A 472 39.39 -1.29 22.29
N ILE A 473 38.57 -0.60 23.08
CA ILE A 473 38.36 0.86 22.94
C ILE A 473 39.60 1.64 23.43
N ASN A 474 40.33 1.09 24.39
CA ASN A 474 41.42 1.78 25.09
C ASN A 474 42.83 1.45 24.55
N ASP A 475 42.96 0.45 23.69
CA ASP A 475 44.24 0.09 23.10
C ASP A 475 44.60 1.01 21.93
N ALA A 476 45.85 1.52 21.92
CA ALA A 476 46.36 2.41 20.90
C ALA A 476 46.36 1.82 19.48
N LEU A 477 46.41 0.49 19.35
CA LEU A 477 46.41 -0.23 18.04
C LEU A 477 45.00 -0.60 17.53
N THR A 478 44.05 -0.65 18.43
CA THR A 478 42.67 -1.11 18.11
C THR A 478 41.58 -0.16 18.61
N LYS A 479 41.93 1.10 18.89
CA LYS A 479 40.98 2.13 19.35
C LYS A 479 39.84 2.34 18.37
N LEU A 480 38.66 2.02 18.79
CA LEU A 480 37.43 2.23 17.98
C LEU A 480 37.11 3.73 17.81
N TYR A 481 37.52 4.57 18.75
CA TYR A 481 37.25 6.03 18.75
C TYR A 481 38.42 6.88 18.22
N ILE A 482 39.42 6.27 17.56
CA ILE A 482 40.59 7.01 17.03
C ILE A 482 40.26 8.04 15.96
N HIS A 483 39.10 7.92 15.34
CA HIS A 483 38.65 8.76 14.23
C HIS A 483 37.69 9.89 14.66
N ASN A 484 37.62 10.20 15.96
CA ASN A 484 36.83 11.34 16.40
C ASN A 484 37.39 12.63 15.79
N VAL A 485 36.48 13.49 15.29
CA VAL A 485 36.80 14.79 14.69
C VAL A 485 37.12 15.81 15.79
N ILE A 486 36.37 15.74 16.91
CA ILE A 486 36.59 16.59 18.08
C ILE A 486 37.64 15.93 18.99
N SER A 487 38.75 16.63 19.26
CA SER A 487 39.79 16.08 20.11
C SER A 487 39.35 15.96 21.56
N ASP A 488 39.92 15.01 22.29
CA ASP A 488 39.69 14.84 23.72
C ASP A 488 40.05 16.10 24.53
N ALA A 489 41.08 16.85 24.07
CA ALA A 489 41.49 18.09 24.70
C ALA A 489 40.44 19.18 24.57
N GLU A 490 39.82 19.32 23.40
CA GLU A 490 38.72 20.26 23.16
C GLU A 490 37.48 19.85 23.95
N TYR A 491 37.15 18.54 23.98
CA TYR A 491 36.01 18.02 24.71
C TYR A 491 36.11 18.22 26.23
N LYS A 492 37.35 18.18 26.79
CA LYS A 492 37.61 18.34 28.22
C LYS A 492 37.92 19.78 28.63
N SER A 493 38.00 20.74 27.70
CA SER A 493 38.30 22.13 28.02
C SER A 493 37.18 22.74 28.88
N GLN A 494 37.55 23.64 29.80
CA GLN A 494 36.56 24.33 30.65
C GLN A 494 35.64 25.27 29.85
N ASP A 495 36.09 25.71 28.68
CA ASP A 495 35.31 26.54 27.73
C ASP A 495 34.48 25.68 26.79
N ASN A 496 34.22 24.42 27.15
CA ASN A 496 33.44 23.48 26.35
C ASN A 496 32.01 23.97 26.13
N HIS A 497 31.75 24.46 24.93
CA HIS A 497 30.42 24.90 24.49
C HIS A 497 29.61 23.78 23.84
N PHE A 498 30.16 22.56 23.73
CA PHE A 498 29.56 21.45 23.02
C PHE A 498 28.32 20.84 23.70
N THR A 499 28.27 20.91 25.03
CA THR A 499 27.12 20.46 25.80
C THR A 499 26.92 21.33 27.04
N LYS A 500 25.75 21.98 27.16
CA LYS A 500 25.30 22.48 28.46
C LYS A 500 24.62 21.31 29.18
N ARG A 501 25.27 20.86 30.26
CA ARG A 501 24.59 19.95 31.20
C ARG A 501 23.97 20.83 32.29
N ASP A 502 22.69 20.61 32.56
CA ASP A 502 22.09 21.15 33.77
C ASP A 502 22.83 20.54 34.97
N ALA A 503 23.20 21.39 35.91
CA ALA A 503 23.91 20.96 37.13
C ALA A 503 22.99 20.03 37.92
N GLY A 504 23.24 18.74 37.87
CA GLY A 504 22.55 17.70 38.61
C GLY A 504 23.45 16.48 38.79
N CYS A 505 23.64 16.06 40.02
CA CYS A 505 24.16 14.74 40.31
C CYS A 505 23.06 13.73 40.03
N ASN A 506 23.23 12.92 38.99
CA ASN A 506 22.45 11.70 38.77
C ASN A 506 23.29 10.49 39.16
#